data_a444973639ae0c50199f42d9b5cbfc2d
#
_entry.id   a444973639ae0c50199f42d9b5cbfc2d
#
_cell.length_a   1.000
_cell.length_b   1.000
_cell.length_c   1.000
_cell.angle_alpha   90.00
_cell.angle_beta   90.00
_cell.angle_gamma   90.00
#
_symmetry.space_group_name_H-M   'P 1'
#
loop_
_entity.id
_entity.type
_entity.pdbx_description
1 polymer ?
#
loop_
_entity_poly.entity_id
_entity_poly.type
_entity_poly.pdbx_seq_one_letter_code
_entity_poly.pdbx_strand_id
1 'polypeptide(L)'
;TIWQGRFQTLSCKRKAFLTSQPVFFQQARLGKDHEEFWILKFCTMTNKKNDKGELLPDKDRITGLGNFLRNTSLDEFPGFWNVLKGEMSLIGPRPLPPRYLSRYSKDQDRRHEIKPGVIGWAQVNGRNAISWEEKFKLDVWYVDNKSFFLDIKILLLAVRQILLRKGIVPDDEDAMEEFMGTNIGD
;
A
#
# COMPACT_ATOMS: atom_id res chain seq x y z
N THR A 1 -16.89 -2.51 25.01
CA THR A 1 -16.56 -1.07 24.93
C THR A 1 -16.06 -0.83 23.52
N ILE A 2 -16.85 -0.08 22.77
CA ILE A 2 -16.79 0.15 21.33
C ILE A 2 -15.54 0.94 20.99
N TRP A 3 -14.57 0.32 20.31
CA TRP A 3 -13.47 1.00 19.65
C TRP A 3 -13.96 1.50 18.27
N GLN A 4 -14.54 2.68 18.26
CA GLN A 4 -14.70 3.43 17.01
C GLN A 4 -13.32 3.90 16.56
N GLY A 5 -12.72 3.18 15.61
CA GLY A 5 -11.49 3.58 14.94
C GLY A 5 -11.70 4.91 14.24
N ARG A 6 -11.24 5.98 14.86
CA ARG A 6 -11.19 7.31 14.27
C ARG A 6 -10.14 7.26 13.16
N PHE A 7 -10.58 7.26 11.90
CA PHE A 7 -9.72 7.55 10.76
C PHE A 7 -9.12 8.94 10.95
N GLN A 8 -7.95 9.02 11.54
CA GLN A 8 -7.18 10.25 11.56
C GLN A 8 -6.42 10.37 10.24
N THR A 9 -7.11 10.92 9.23
CA THR A 9 -6.43 11.61 8.15
C THR A 9 -5.77 12.84 8.74
N LEU A 10 -4.50 12.74 9.11
CA LEU A 10 -3.71 13.92 9.47
C LEU A 10 -3.58 14.79 8.23
N SER A 11 -4.39 15.82 8.16
CA SER A 11 -4.29 16.89 7.18
C SER A 11 -2.89 17.50 7.23
N CYS A 12 -2.07 17.21 6.22
CA CYS A 12 -0.79 17.87 6.04
C CYS A 12 -1.05 19.37 5.80
N LYS A 13 -0.55 20.24 6.70
CA LYS A 13 -0.86 21.69 6.76
C LYS A 13 -0.23 22.53 5.63
N ARG A 14 0.37 21.92 4.60
CA ARG A 14 0.90 22.65 3.43
C ARG A 14 -0.07 22.49 2.26
N LYS A 15 -0.89 23.50 2.02
CA LYS A 15 -1.68 23.61 0.79
C LYS A 15 -0.72 23.79 -0.39
N ALA A 16 -0.98 23.08 -1.49
CA ALA A 16 -0.31 23.37 -2.75
C ALA A 16 -0.72 24.77 -3.23
N PHE A 17 0.21 25.52 -3.79
CA PHE A 17 -0.02 26.89 -4.26
C PHE A 17 -1.17 27.00 -5.30
N LEU A 18 -1.51 25.89 -5.96
CA LEU A 18 -2.53 25.82 -7.02
C LEU A 18 -3.81 25.04 -6.65
N THR A 19 -3.87 24.40 -5.48
CA THR A 19 -5.05 23.62 -5.07
C THR A 19 -5.31 23.79 -3.57
N SER A 20 -6.58 23.78 -3.16
CA SER A 20 -6.98 23.79 -1.75
C SER A 20 -6.72 22.45 -1.02
N GLN A 21 -6.13 21.48 -1.70
CA GLN A 21 -5.88 20.12 -1.22
C GLN A 21 -4.46 19.96 -0.69
N PRO A 22 -4.22 19.07 0.28
CA PRO A 22 -2.87 18.74 0.73
C PRO A 22 -2.09 18.05 -0.42
N VAL A 23 -0.78 18.31 -0.51
CA VAL A 23 0.09 17.66 -1.50
C VAL A 23 0.34 16.21 -1.13
N PHE A 24 0.49 15.94 0.17
CA PHE A 24 0.85 14.62 0.68
C PHE A 24 -0.31 14.00 1.47
N PHE A 25 -0.45 12.70 1.29
CA PHE A 25 -1.31 11.81 2.04
C PHE A 25 -0.47 10.93 2.94
N GLN A 26 -0.91 10.71 4.16
CA GLN A 26 -0.25 9.83 5.11
C GLN A 26 -1.25 8.80 5.65
N GLN A 27 -0.80 7.56 5.78
CA GLN A 27 -1.59 6.46 6.31
C GLN A 27 -0.73 5.58 7.20
N ALA A 28 -1.29 5.17 8.37
CA ALA A 28 -0.62 4.23 9.26
C ALA A 28 -0.51 2.86 8.59
N ARG A 29 0.67 2.26 8.71
CA ARG A 29 1.02 0.94 8.19
C ARG A 29 1.83 0.16 9.22
N LEU A 30 1.80 -1.18 9.10
CA LEU A 30 2.66 -2.05 9.88
C LEU A 30 4.01 -2.24 9.17
N GLY A 31 5.06 -2.03 9.93
CA GLY A 31 6.44 -2.25 9.56
C GLY A 31 6.98 -3.58 10.08
N LYS A 32 8.32 -3.66 10.19
CA LYS A 32 9.01 -4.79 10.81
C LYS A 32 8.62 -4.89 12.28
N ASP A 33 8.48 -6.13 12.78
CA ASP A 33 8.13 -6.44 14.18
C ASP A 33 6.87 -5.71 14.68
N HIS A 34 5.91 -5.46 13.74
CA HIS A 34 4.64 -4.75 13.96
C HIS A 34 4.77 -3.27 14.35
N GLU A 35 5.95 -2.66 14.20
CA GLU A 35 6.10 -1.23 14.45
C GLU A 35 5.23 -0.42 13.48
N GLU A 36 4.42 0.49 14.01
CA GLU A 36 3.60 1.37 13.18
C GLU A 36 4.44 2.52 12.62
N PHE A 37 4.28 2.78 11.33
CA PHE A 37 4.85 3.96 10.68
C PHE A 37 3.83 4.61 9.74
N TRP A 38 4.12 5.83 9.29
CA TRP A 38 3.26 6.59 8.40
C TRP A 38 3.83 6.58 6.99
N ILE A 39 3.21 5.79 6.10
CA ILE A 39 3.59 5.83 4.69
C ILE A 39 3.19 7.15 4.06
N LEU A 40 4.09 7.72 3.27
CA LEU A 40 3.90 8.99 2.58
C LEU A 40 3.60 8.75 1.10
N LYS A 41 2.52 9.33 0.58
CA LYS A 41 2.12 9.28 -0.83
C LYS A 41 1.72 10.67 -1.33
N PHE A 42 1.69 10.87 -2.65
CA PHE A 42 1.02 12.05 -3.20
C PHE A 42 -0.50 11.90 -3.06
N CYS A 43 -1.16 13.04 -2.77
CA CYS A 43 -2.62 13.08 -2.72
C CYS A 43 -3.19 13.06 -4.14
N THR A 44 -3.89 11.98 -4.49
CA THR A 44 -4.46 11.76 -5.84
C THR A 44 -5.97 11.99 -5.91
N MET A 45 -6.61 12.19 -4.76
CA MET A 45 -8.06 12.25 -4.62
C MET A 45 -8.48 13.52 -3.88
N THR A 46 -9.69 14.00 -4.16
CA THR A 46 -10.33 15.09 -3.44
C THR A 46 -11.11 14.57 -2.23
N ASN A 47 -11.43 15.47 -1.30
CA ASN A 47 -12.33 15.19 -0.16
C ASN A 47 -13.79 15.57 -0.47
N LYS A 48 -14.24 15.43 -1.75
CA LYS A 48 -15.61 15.72 -2.13
C LYS A 48 -16.58 14.82 -1.36
N LYS A 49 -17.68 15.45 -0.90
CA LYS A 49 -18.74 14.80 -0.12
C LYS A 49 -20.07 14.95 -0.82
N ASN A 50 -20.99 14.05 -0.53
CA ASN A 50 -22.40 14.17 -0.92
C ASN A 50 -23.15 15.12 0.04
N ASP A 51 -24.43 15.36 -0.23
CA ASP A 51 -25.30 16.24 0.59
C ASP A 51 -25.49 15.73 2.04
N LYS A 52 -25.20 14.44 2.29
CA LYS A 52 -25.25 13.83 3.62
C LYS A 52 -23.93 13.96 4.39
N GLY A 53 -22.91 14.60 3.79
CA GLY A 53 -21.58 14.76 4.40
C GLY A 53 -20.68 13.52 4.30
N GLU A 54 -21.06 12.47 3.58
CA GLU A 54 -20.27 11.28 3.32
C GLU A 54 -19.35 11.50 2.12
N LEU A 55 -18.17 10.86 2.10
CA LEU A 55 -17.27 10.94 0.95
C LEU A 55 -17.92 10.32 -0.27
N LEU A 56 -17.76 10.97 -1.43
CA LEU A 56 -18.16 10.38 -2.72
C LEU A 56 -17.37 9.10 -3.00
N PRO A 57 -17.88 8.21 -3.87
CA PRO A 57 -17.14 7.05 -4.36
C PRO A 57 -15.78 7.46 -4.93
N ASP A 58 -14.77 6.61 -4.79
CA ASP A 58 -13.38 6.92 -5.13
C ASP A 58 -13.21 7.37 -6.59
N LYS A 59 -13.93 6.73 -7.52
CA LYS A 59 -13.96 7.11 -8.95
C LYS A 59 -14.34 8.59 -9.19
N ASP A 60 -15.19 9.16 -8.32
CA ASP A 60 -15.68 10.54 -8.44
C ASP A 60 -14.78 11.56 -7.73
N ARG A 61 -13.83 11.04 -6.94
CA ARG A 61 -12.87 11.81 -6.16
C ARG A 61 -11.50 11.90 -6.81
N ILE A 62 -11.13 10.94 -7.67
CA ILE A 62 -9.84 10.92 -8.35
C ILE A 62 -9.72 12.13 -9.28
N THR A 63 -8.62 12.87 -9.17
CA THR A 63 -8.33 14.01 -10.05
C THR A 63 -7.65 13.54 -11.34
N GLY A 64 -7.69 14.34 -12.42
CA GLY A 64 -6.95 14.00 -13.65
C GLY A 64 -5.44 13.83 -13.40
N LEU A 65 -4.82 14.70 -12.59
CA LEU A 65 -3.44 14.55 -12.14
C LEU A 65 -3.27 13.29 -11.26
N GLY A 66 -4.23 13.03 -10.37
CA GLY A 66 -4.22 11.84 -9.52
C GLY A 66 -4.26 10.55 -10.34
N ASN A 67 -5.09 10.51 -11.38
CA ASN A 67 -5.13 9.37 -12.30
C ASN A 67 -3.80 9.16 -13.03
N PHE A 68 -3.18 10.24 -13.50
CA PHE A 68 -1.84 10.17 -14.11
C PHE A 68 -0.80 9.62 -13.13
N LEU A 69 -0.75 10.15 -11.89
CA LEU A 69 0.20 9.71 -10.87
C LEU A 69 0.03 8.22 -10.53
N ARG A 70 -1.22 7.76 -10.35
CA ARG A 70 -1.53 6.34 -10.09
C ARG A 70 -1.14 5.45 -11.28
N ASN A 71 -1.50 5.83 -12.50
CA ASN A 71 -1.18 5.07 -13.71
C ASN A 71 0.33 4.94 -13.96
N THR A 72 1.13 5.86 -13.43
CA THR A 72 2.59 5.83 -13.51
C THR A 72 3.25 5.33 -12.24
N SER A 73 2.47 4.99 -11.20
CA SER A 73 2.97 4.64 -9.85
C SER A 73 3.85 5.74 -9.22
N LEU A 74 3.77 6.96 -9.72
CA LEU A 74 4.51 8.11 -9.16
C LEU A 74 3.90 8.61 -7.85
N ASP A 75 2.65 8.26 -7.56
CA ASP A 75 1.99 8.59 -6.29
C ASP A 75 2.71 7.97 -5.08
N GLU A 76 3.39 6.85 -5.26
CA GLU A 76 4.18 6.18 -4.22
C GLU A 76 5.62 6.71 -4.08
N PHE A 77 6.05 7.61 -4.99
CA PHE A 77 7.41 8.16 -4.95
C PHE A 77 7.80 8.79 -3.60
N PRO A 78 6.89 9.51 -2.88
CA PRO A 78 7.21 10.01 -1.54
C PRO A 78 7.54 8.92 -0.51
N GLY A 79 7.11 7.66 -0.74
CA GLY A 79 7.45 6.50 0.08
C GLY A 79 8.96 6.21 0.15
N PHE A 80 9.76 6.69 -0.83
CA PHE A 80 11.23 6.65 -0.74
C PHE A 80 11.77 7.41 0.48
N TRP A 81 11.03 8.40 0.98
CA TRP A 81 11.38 9.06 2.24
C TRP A 81 11.30 8.11 3.43
N ASN A 82 10.34 7.18 3.44
CA ASN A 82 10.26 6.14 4.46
C ASN A 82 11.44 5.15 4.36
N VAL A 83 11.94 4.89 3.13
CA VAL A 83 13.16 4.09 2.93
C VAL A 83 14.38 4.79 3.51
N LEU A 84 14.55 6.08 3.23
CA LEU A 84 15.68 6.89 3.78
C LEU A 84 15.64 6.96 5.31
N LYS A 85 14.46 7.01 5.92
CA LYS A 85 14.30 6.96 7.36
C LYS A 85 14.56 5.57 7.96
N GLY A 86 14.64 4.54 7.12
CA GLY A 86 14.81 3.16 7.56
C GLY A 86 13.53 2.48 8.05
N GLU A 87 12.37 3.10 7.87
CA GLU A 87 11.05 2.51 8.17
C GLU A 87 10.66 1.44 7.14
N MET A 88 11.11 1.60 5.88
CA MET A 88 10.90 0.69 4.77
C MET A 88 12.21 0.27 4.10
N SER A 89 12.14 -0.76 3.27
CA SER A 89 13.16 -1.18 2.30
C SER A 89 12.69 -0.83 0.88
N LEU A 90 13.59 -0.87 -0.09
CA LEU A 90 13.21 -0.78 -1.49
C LEU A 90 12.40 -2.02 -1.90
N ILE A 91 12.87 -3.21 -1.51
CA ILE A 91 12.22 -4.49 -1.79
C ILE A 91 11.76 -5.14 -0.49
N GLY A 92 10.53 -5.64 -0.47
CA GLY A 92 9.93 -6.30 0.70
C GLY A 92 8.41 -6.48 0.57
N PRO A 93 7.76 -7.15 1.50
CA PRO A 93 6.30 -7.25 1.56
C PRO A 93 5.63 -5.87 1.59
N ARG A 94 4.53 -5.69 0.84
CA ARG A 94 3.79 -4.43 0.85
C ARG A 94 3.23 -4.12 2.24
N PRO A 95 3.45 -2.92 2.82
CA PRO A 95 2.94 -2.60 4.15
C PRO A 95 1.42 -2.48 4.14
N LEU A 96 0.75 -3.19 5.06
CA LEU A 96 -0.71 -3.21 5.18
C LEU A 96 -1.19 -2.44 6.42
N PRO A 97 -2.49 -2.05 6.45
CA PRO A 97 -3.06 -1.31 7.57
C PRO A 97 -2.98 -2.06 8.90
N PRO A 98 -2.80 -1.36 10.05
CA PRO A 98 -2.74 -1.99 11.38
C PRO A 98 -3.97 -2.83 11.73
N ARG A 99 -5.14 -2.50 11.17
CA ARG A 99 -6.39 -3.26 11.39
C ARG A 99 -6.32 -4.72 10.93
N TYR A 100 -5.35 -5.09 10.10
CA TYR A 100 -5.18 -6.47 9.64
C TYR A 100 -4.39 -7.34 10.60
N LEU A 101 -3.69 -6.75 11.59
CA LEU A 101 -2.80 -7.47 12.49
C LEU A 101 -3.50 -8.64 13.21
N SER A 102 -4.71 -8.44 13.70
CA SER A 102 -5.49 -9.47 14.40
C SER A 102 -6.08 -10.54 13.49
N ARG A 103 -5.93 -10.40 12.17
CA ARG A 103 -6.53 -11.29 11.17
C ARG A 103 -5.53 -12.24 10.53
N TYR A 104 -4.22 -12.04 10.77
CA TYR A 104 -3.19 -12.92 10.23
C TYR A 104 -3.14 -14.26 10.94
N SER A 105 -2.91 -15.33 10.18
CA SER A 105 -2.41 -16.57 10.76
C SER A 105 -0.94 -16.40 11.18
N LYS A 106 -0.43 -17.34 12.00
CA LYS A 106 1.00 -17.32 12.42
C LYS A 106 1.95 -17.30 11.22
N ASP A 107 1.64 -18.04 10.16
CA ASP A 107 2.48 -18.08 8.96
C ASP A 107 2.40 -16.77 8.19
N GLN A 108 1.21 -16.18 8.03
CA GLN A 108 1.03 -14.90 7.35
C GLN A 108 1.72 -13.75 8.09
N ASP A 109 1.76 -13.81 9.41
CA ASP A 109 2.37 -12.78 10.27
C ASP A 109 3.89 -12.70 10.10
N ARG A 110 4.55 -13.79 9.66
CA ARG A 110 5.99 -13.84 9.36
C ARG A 110 6.43 -12.79 8.34
N ARG A 111 5.51 -12.25 7.54
CA ARG A 111 5.79 -11.14 6.63
C ARG A 111 6.35 -9.88 7.32
N HIS A 112 6.15 -9.76 8.65
CA HIS A 112 6.66 -8.67 9.47
C HIS A 112 8.05 -8.95 10.08
N GLU A 113 8.66 -10.12 9.81
CA GLU A 113 10.03 -10.42 10.23
C GLU A 113 11.08 -9.52 9.58
N ILE A 114 10.72 -8.89 8.44
CA ILE A 114 11.57 -7.97 7.69
C ILE A 114 10.89 -6.63 7.47
N LYS A 115 11.67 -5.61 7.06
CA LYS A 115 11.09 -4.31 6.69
C LYS A 115 10.19 -4.46 5.47
N PRO A 116 9.02 -3.78 5.45
CA PRO A 116 8.16 -3.72 4.27
C PRO A 116 8.88 -3.00 3.13
N GLY A 117 8.48 -3.31 1.89
CA GLY A 117 9.07 -2.75 0.69
C GLY A 117 8.17 -1.78 -0.05
N VAL A 118 8.79 -0.92 -0.85
CA VAL A 118 8.09 -0.12 -1.88
C VAL A 118 7.63 -1.06 -3.00
N ILE A 119 8.47 -2.04 -3.35
CA ILE A 119 8.21 -3.06 -4.36
C ILE A 119 8.23 -4.43 -3.68
N GLY A 120 7.17 -5.24 -3.89
CA GLY A 120 7.05 -6.57 -3.30
C GLY A 120 7.06 -7.70 -4.32
N TRP A 121 7.49 -8.90 -3.88
CA TRP A 121 7.45 -10.11 -4.70
C TRP A 121 6.02 -10.46 -5.14
N ALA A 122 5.03 -10.35 -4.25
CA ALA A 122 3.63 -10.53 -4.57
C ALA A 122 3.14 -9.53 -5.64
N GLN A 123 3.59 -8.27 -5.60
CA GLN A 123 3.22 -7.25 -6.56
C GLN A 123 3.71 -7.57 -7.98
N VAL A 124 4.94 -8.08 -8.14
CA VAL A 124 5.49 -8.41 -9.46
C VAL A 124 5.00 -9.75 -10.01
N ASN A 125 4.40 -10.62 -9.18
CA ASN A 125 3.91 -11.94 -9.63
C ASN A 125 2.40 -12.02 -9.85
N GLY A 126 1.57 -11.18 -9.27
CA GLY A 126 0.13 -11.33 -9.41
C GLY A 126 -0.68 -10.05 -9.24
N ARG A 127 -0.11 -9.02 -8.62
CA ARG A 127 -0.84 -7.76 -8.31
C ARG A 127 -2.22 -8.03 -7.69
N ASN A 128 -3.28 -7.43 -8.29
CA ASN A 128 -4.67 -7.57 -7.82
C ASN A 128 -5.38 -8.81 -8.38
N ALA A 129 -4.73 -9.61 -9.24
CA ALA A 129 -5.32 -10.81 -9.82
C ALA A 129 -5.24 -12.05 -8.92
N ILE A 130 -4.54 -11.97 -7.78
CA ILE A 130 -4.34 -13.09 -6.86
C ILE A 130 -5.06 -12.83 -5.53
N SER A 131 -5.47 -13.91 -4.86
CA SER A 131 -6.14 -13.86 -3.56
C SER A 131 -5.23 -13.31 -2.45
N TRP A 132 -5.82 -12.94 -1.30
CA TRP A 132 -5.05 -12.52 -0.13
C TRP A 132 -4.12 -13.63 0.37
N GLU A 133 -4.58 -14.86 0.35
CA GLU A 133 -3.80 -16.04 0.76
C GLU A 133 -2.57 -16.22 -0.13
N GLU A 134 -2.72 -16.07 -1.44
CA GLU A 134 -1.60 -16.14 -2.38
C GLU A 134 -0.62 -15.00 -2.20
N LYS A 135 -1.12 -13.77 -1.95
CA LYS A 135 -0.24 -12.62 -1.64
C LYS A 135 0.61 -12.90 -0.40
N PHE A 136 -0.01 -13.40 0.68
CA PHE A 136 0.71 -13.68 1.91
C PHE A 136 1.69 -14.85 1.75
N LYS A 137 1.35 -15.89 0.98
CA LYS A 137 2.28 -16.97 0.64
C LYS A 137 3.52 -16.43 -0.10
N LEU A 138 3.32 -15.54 -1.07
CA LEU A 138 4.41 -14.91 -1.82
C LEU A 138 5.24 -13.98 -0.93
N ASP A 139 4.62 -13.25 -0.01
CA ASP A 139 5.32 -12.39 0.93
C ASP A 139 6.19 -13.23 1.89
N VAL A 140 5.66 -14.31 2.47
CA VAL A 140 6.42 -15.22 3.35
C VAL A 140 7.51 -15.94 2.58
N TRP A 141 7.21 -16.39 1.36
CA TRP A 141 8.24 -16.99 0.49
C TRP A 141 9.41 -16.02 0.26
N TYR A 142 9.12 -14.74 0.04
CA TYR A 142 10.18 -13.74 -0.10
C TYR A 142 10.98 -13.58 1.20
N VAL A 143 10.34 -13.60 2.37
CA VAL A 143 11.03 -13.56 3.67
C VAL A 143 12.06 -14.69 3.78
N ASP A 144 11.66 -15.91 3.39
CA ASP A 144 12.50 -17.10 3.48
C ASP A 144 13.63 -17.14 2.43
N ASN A 145 13.42 -16.53 1.27
CA ASN A 145 14.34 -16.60 0.12
C ASN A 145 15.05 -15.27 -0.18
N LYS A 146 14.94 -14.28 0.68
CA LYS A 146 15.52 -12.97 0.48
C LYS A 146 17.01 -13.05 0.18
N SER A 147 17.41 -12.46 -0.95
CA SER A 147 18.80 -12.35 -1.36
C SER A 147 18.97 -11.13 -2.28
N PHE A 148 20.21 -10.63 -2.35
CA PHE A 148 20.55 -9.54 -3.25
C PHE A 148 20.15 -9.81 -4.71
N PHE A 149 20.39 -11.03 -5.22
CA PHE A 149 20.04 -11.41 -6.59
C PHE A 149 18.51 -11.45 -6.81
N LEU A 150 17.75 -11.91 -5.80
CA LEU A 150 16.30 -11.88 -5.86
C LEU A 150 15.77 -10.44 -5.87
N ASP A 151 16.36 -9.55 -5.07
CA ASP A 151 15.98 -8.13 -5.05
C ASP A 151 16.21 -7.46 -6.41
N ILE A 152 17.36 -7.72 -7.06
CA ILE A 152 17.63 -7.25 -8.42
C ILE A 152 16.60 -7.81 -9.41
N LYS A 153 16.28 -9.10 -9.34
CA LYS A 153 15.26 -9.73 -10.20
C LYS A 153 13.90 -9.04 -10.03
N ILE A 154 13.48 -8.78 -8.79
CA ILE A 154 12.21 -8.11 -8.49
C ILE A 154 12.20 -6.70 -9.08
N LEU A 155 13.29 -5.94 -8.91
CA LEU A 155 13.43 -4.60 -9.47
C LEU A 155 13.30 -4.59 -10.99
N LEU A 156 13.99 -5.51 -11.68
CA LEU A 156 13.92 -5.64 -13.15
C LEU A 156 12.51 -6.02 -13.62
N LEU A 157 11.82 -6.92 -12.90
CA LEU A 157 10.43 -7.26 -13.20
C LEU A 157 9.49 -6.05 -13.02
N ALA A 158 9.66 -5.27 -11.95
CA ALA A 158 8.86 -4.07 -11.71
C ALA A 158 9.07 -3.02 -12.83
N VAL A 159 10.32 -2.74 -13.20
CA VAL A 159 10.65 -1.83 -14.31
C VAL A 159 10.02 -2.33 -15.62
N ARG A 160 10.15 -3.63 -15.91
CA ARG A 160 9.54 -4.24 -17.11
C ARG A 160 8.01 -4.06 -17.12
N GLN A 161 7.34 -4.24 -15.98
CA GLN A 161 5.89 -4.06 -15.88
C GLN A 161 5.46 -2.62 -16.14
N ILE A 162 6.18 -1.64 -15.60
CA ILE A 162 5.94 -0.21 -15.84
C ILE A 162 6.09 0.12 -17.33
N LEU A 163 7.19 -0.34 -17.96
CA LEU A 163 7.47 -0.08 -19.38
C LEU A 163 6.43 -0.74 -20.32
N LEU A 164 6.01 -1.96 -20.01
CA LEU A 164 5.03 -2.69 -20.82
C LEU A 164 3.59 -2.24 -20.58
N ARG A 165 3.36 -1.34 -19.62
CA ARG A 165 2.01 -0.90 -19.17
C ARG A 165 1.05 -2.09 -18.92
N LYS A 166 1.58 -3.29 -18.69
CA LYS A 166 0.77 -4.47 -18.40
C LYS A 166 0.26 -4.39 -16.96
N GLY A 167 -1.07 -4.25 -16.83
CA GLY A 167 -1.74 -4.35 -15.53
C GLY A 167 -1.62 -3.10 -14.67
N ILE A 168 -1.58 -1.90 -15.27
CA ILE A 168 -1.85 -0.67 -14.55
C ILE A 168 -3.38 -0.55 -14.39
N VAL A 169 -3.97 -1.50 -13.68
CA VAL A 169 -5.08 -1.20 -12.81
C VAL A 169 -4.40 -0.60 -11.58
N PRO A 170 -4.80 0.59 -11.12
CA PRO A 170 -4.27 1.14 -9.88
C PRO A 170 -4.25 0.04 -8.83
N ASP A 171 -3.15 -0.08 -8.10
CA ASP A 171 -3.00 -1.03 -7.00
C ASP A 171 -3.86 -0.49 -5.83
N ASP A 172 -5.14 -0.26 -6.13
CA ASP A 172 -6.11 0.19 -5.16
C ASP A 172 -6.39 -0.99 -4.25
N GLU A 173 -5.96 -0.88 -3.01
CA GLU A 173 -6.44 -1.75 -1.94
C GLU A 173 -7.98 -1.75 -1.93
N ASP A 174 -8.58 -0.69 -2.50
CA ASP A 174 -10.02 -0.51 -2.66
C ASP A 174 -10.61 -1.33 -3.84
N ALA A 175 -9.78 -1.83 -4.77
CA ALA A 175 -10.23 -2.73 -5.85
C ALA A 175 -10.29 -4.21 -5.41
N MET A 176 -9.67 -4.56 -4.29
CA MET A 176 -9.83 -5.87 -3.64
C MET A 176 -10.76 -5.74 -2.44
N GLU A 177 -11.57 -6.76 -2.23
CA GLU A 177 -12.32 -6.89 -0.98
C GLU A 177 -11.37 -6.83 0.22
N GLU A 178 -11.83 -6.20 1.30
CA GLU A 178 -11.04 -6.09 2.52
C GLU A 178 -10.67 -7.49 3.04
N PHE A 179 -9.40 -7.66 3.45
CA PHE A 179 -8.99 -8.91 4.09
C PHE A 179 -9.70 -9.08 5.43
N MET A 180 -10.58 -10.06 5.53
CA MET A 180 -11.40 -10.35 6.71
C MET A 180 -10.79 -11.41 7.62
N GLY A 181 -9.64 -11.95 7.27
CA GLY A 181 -8.99 -13.08 7.93
C GLY A 181 -9.08 -14.35 7.09
N THR A 182 -8.14 -15.25 7.30
CA THR A 182 -8.21 -16.58 6.73
C THR A 182 -9.21 -17.38 7.55
N ASN A 183 -10.29 -17.89 6.94
CA ASN A 183 -11.16 -18.86 7.60
C ASN A 183 -10.30 -20.10 7.85
N ILE A 184 -9.76 -20.20 9.06
CA ILE A 184 -9.21 -21.46 9.56
C ILE A 184 -10.48 -22.26 9.87
N GLY A 185 -10.88 -23.07 8.90
CA GLY A 185 -11.98 -24.03 9.15
C GLY A 185 -11.62 -24.84 10.38
N ASP A 186 -12.57 -24.88 11.30
CA ASP A 186 -12.56 -25.70 12.52
C ASP A 186 -12.29 -27.18 12.21
#